data_db5740b8a4a66dd6cee948a9f1848429
#
_entry.id   db5740b8a4a66dd6cee948a9f1848429
#
_cell.length_a   1.000
_cell.length_b   1.000
_cell.length_c   1.000
_cell.angle_alpha   90.00
_cell.angle_beta   90.00
_cell.angle_gamma   90.00
#
_symmetry.space_group_name_H-M   'P 1'
#
loop_
_entity.id
_entity.type
_entity.pdbx_description
1 polymer ?
#
loop_
_entity_poly.entity_id
_entity_poly.type
_entity_poly.pdbx_seq_one_letter_code
_entity_poly.pdbx_strand_id
1 'polypeptide(L)'
;MIDVINLEKSFGDNKVLNGINITIDKGDIMVVIGPSGSGKSTFLRCLNCMEDPTGGQIIFNGVDIADPKVDINIHRRHMGMVFQHFNLYNNKTVIQNIMLAPVYVRCQDLKKAKRHNLLLPVTNLFRKEKQTKQEITTTKSEIIAEAHAKAEELLKRIGLEDKADVYPSTLSGGQKQRVAIVRALAMNPDVILFDEPTSALDPEMVGEVLDLMKALADEGMTMIIVTHEMG
;
A
#
# COMPACT_ATOMS: atom_id res chain seq x y z
N MET A 1 -5.66 -9.45 -12.21
CA MET A 1 -4.83 -8.44 -11.53
C MET A 1 -3.81 -9.09 -10.59
N ILE A 2 -4.21 -9.96 -9.68
CA ILE A 2 -3.29 -10.77 -8.86
C ILE A 2 -3.60 -12.25 -9.10
N ASP A 3 -2.59 -13.02 -9.55
CA ASP A 3 -2.68 -14.47 -9.65
C ASP A 3 -1.69 -15.09 -8.67
N VAL A 4 -2.21 -15.86 -7.74
CA VAL A 4 -1.43 -16.62 -6.76
C VAL A 4 -1.39 -18.07 -7.21
N ILE A 5 -0.20 -18.60 -7.41
CA ILE A 5 0.00 -19.95 -7.96
C ILE A 5 0.84 -20.78 -7.00
N ASN A 6 0.23 -21.79 -6.43
CA ASN A 6 0.86 -22.75 -5.52
C ASN A 6 1.65 -22.07 -4.38
N LEU A 7 1.09 -21.01 -3.80
CA LEU A 7 1.77 -20.21 -2.79
C LEU A 7 2.03 -21.03 -1.52
N GLU A 8 3.28 -21.09 -1.12
CA GLU A 8 3.72 -21.76 0.09
C GLU A 8 4.50 -20.82 1.01
N LYS A 9 4.29 -20.95 2.32
CA LYS A 9 5.08 -20.28 3.34
C LYS A 9 5.32 -21.18 4.53
N SER A 10 6.58 -21.35 4.87
CA SER A 10 7.01 -22.04 6.08
C SER A 10 7.88 -21.12 6.95
N PHE A 11 7.80 -21.32 8.26
CA PHE A 11 8.68 -20.72 9.26
C PHE A 11 9.41 -21.87 9.97
N GLY A 12 10.66 -22.13 9.59
CA GLY A 12 11.34 -23.37 9.97
C GLY A 12 10.56 -24.58 9.48
N ASP A 13 10.25 -25.52 10.37
CA ASP A 13 9.50 -26.74 10.06
C ASP A 13 7.96 -26.52 10.04
N ASN A 14 7.49 -25.37 10.45
CA ASN A 14 6.06 -25.08 10.49
C ASN A 14 5.56 -24.54 9.13
N LYS A 15 4.81 -25.37 8.39
CA LYS A 15 4.20 -24.99 7.12
C LYS A 15 2.86 -24.27 7.38
N VAL A 16 2.83 -22.95 7.13
CA VAL A 16 1.68 -22.07 7.40
C VAL A 16 0.78 -21.93 6.18
N LEU A 17 1.36 -21.75 4.98
CA LEU A 17 0.62 -21.73 3.72
C LEU A 17 1.02 -22.97 2.89
N ASN A 18 0.03 -23.66 2.36
CA ASN A 18 0.24 -24.95 1.70
C ASN A 18 -0.42 -25.01 0.32
N GLY A 19 0.24 -24.43 -0.68
CA GLY A 19 -0.19 -24.54 -2.08
C GLY A 19 -1.47 -23.76 -2.39
N ILE A 20 -1.57 -22.50 -1.99
CA ILE A 20 -2.74 -21.65 -2.26
C ILE A 20 -2.73 -21.24 -3.72
N ASN A 21 -3.89 -21.43 -4.39
CA ASN A 21 -4.14 -20.97 -5.74
C ASN A 21 -5.38 -20.10 -5.75
N ILE A 22 -5.25 -18.85 -6.23
CA ILE A 22 -6.38 -17.92 -6.32
C ILE A 22 -6.07 -16.82 -7.32
N THR A 23 -7.11 -16.39 -8.04
CA THR A 23 -7.09 -15.20 -8.91
C THR A 23 -7.97 -14.12 -8.30
N ILE A 24 -7.50 -12.89 -8.33
CA ILE A 24 -8.20 -11.69 -7.83
C ILE A 24 -8.19 -10.67 -8.98
N ASP A 25 -9.37 -10.38 -9.49
CA ASP A 25 -9.54 -9.44 -10.58
C ASP A 25 -9.69 -8.00 -10.07
N LYS A 26 -9.58 -7.05 -11.00
CA LYS A 26 -9.75 -5.63 -10.67
C LYS A 26 -11.20 -5.36 -10.25
N GLY A 27 -11.36 -4.72 -9.09
CA GLY A 27 -12.67 -4.41 -8.50
C GLY A 27 -13.20 -5.51 -7.57
N ASP A 28 -12.50 -6.64 -7.44
CA ASP A 28 -12.91 -7.70 -6.51
C ASP A 28 -12.72 -7.26 -5.05
N ILE A 29 -13.65 -7.70 -4.22
CA ILE A 29 -13.57 -7.63 -2.78
C ILE A 29 -13.44 -9.04 -2.23
N MET A 30 -12.22 -9.40 -1.84
CA MET A 30 -11.93 -10.71 -1.26
C MET A 30 -11.89 -10.61 0.25
N VAL A 31 -12.68 -11.44 0.94
CA VAL A 31 -12.65 -11.56 2.39
C VAL A 31 -12.07 -12.91 2.79
N VAL A 32 -11.00 -12.89 3.59
CA VAL A 32 -10.33 -14.08 4.13
C VAL A 32 -10.72 -14.24 5.58
N ILE A 33 -11.49 -15.27 5.88
CA ILE A 33 -12.02 -15.56 7.22
C ILE A 33 -11.40 -16.84 7.76
N GLY A 34 -11.24 -16.93 9.06
CA GLY A 34 -10.76 -18.15 9.74
C GLY A 34 -10.30 -17.86 11.17
N PRO A 35 -9.99 -18.89 11.97
CA PRO A 35 -9.55 -18.73 13.35
C PRO A 35 -8.21 -18.00 13.44
N SER A 36 -7.93 -17.43 14.62
CA SER A 36 -6.62 -16.83 14.88
C SER A 36 -5.50 -17.85 14.70
N GLY A 37 -4.38 -17.45 14.11
CA GLY A 37 -3.25 -18.34 13.85
C GLY A 37 -3.38 -19.22 12.59
N SER A 38 -4.46 -19.15 11.81
CA SER A 38 -4.64 -19.96 10.58
C SER A 38 -3.83 -19.47 9.36
N GLY A 39 -2.97 -18.48 9.50
CA GLY A 39 -2.11 -18.00 8.40
C GLY A 39 -2.69 -16.85 7.56
N LYS A 40 -3.84 -16.28 7.90
CA LYS A 40 -4.49 -15.20 7.14
C LYS A 40 -3.60 -13.97 6.94
N SER A 41 -3.06 -13.43 8.04
CA SER A 41 -2.13 -12.29 7.97
C SER A 41 -0.83 -12.64 7.25
N THR A 42 -0.37 -13.90 7.37
CA THR A 42 0.79 -14.39 6.62
C THR A 42 0.49 -14.39 5.12
N PHE A 43 -0.68 -14.90 4.71
CA PHE A 43 -1.12 -14.84 3.32
C PHE A 43 -1.14 -13.40 2.80
N LEU A 44 -1.79 -12.50 3.54
CA LEU A 44 -1.87 -11.08 3.15
C LEU A 44 -0.49 -10.43 3.01
N ARG A 45 0.44 -10.73 3.94
CA ARG A 45 1.81 -10.21 3.90
C ARG A 45 2.66 -10.84 2.80
N CYS A 46 2.38 -12.06 2.39
CA CYS A 46 3.02 -12.65 1.21
C CYS A 46 2.58 -11.94 -0.08
N LEU A 47 1.31 -11.49 -0.19
CA LEU A 47 0.82 -10.81 -1.40
C LEU A 47 1.59 -9.54 -1.75
N ASN A 48 2.19 -8.85 -0.78
CA ASN A 48 3.05 -7.69 -1.03
C ASN A 48 4.53 -7.96 -0.69
N CYS A 49 4.90 -9.24 -0.52
CA CYS A 49 6.24 -9.70 -0.16
C CYS A 49 6.82 -9.00 1.08
N MET A 50 5.98 -8.61 2.07
CA MET A 50 6.48 -8.28 3.42
C MET A 50 6.97 -9.54 4.13
N GLU A 51 6.37 -10.68 3.80
CA GLU A 51 6.85 -12.02 4.11
C GLU A 51 7.19 -12.70 2.79
N ASP A 52 8.44 -13.03 2.57
CA ASP A 52 8.85 -13.73 1.35
C ASP A 52 8.24 -15.13 1.30
N PRO A 53 7.56 -15.53 0.23
CA PRO A 53 7.09 -16.91 0.04
C PRO A 53 8.26 -17.91 0.10
N THR A 54 8.00 -19.12 0.56
CA THR A 54 8.97 -20.22 0.47
C THR A 54 8.81 -21.05 -0.82
N GLY A 55 7.70 -20.85 -1.53
CA GLY A 55 7.41 -21.50 -2.82
C GLY A 55 6.19 -20.87 -3.48
N GLY A 56 6.01 -21.21 -4.75
CA GLY A 56 4.95 -20.69 -5.59
C GLY A 56 5.28 -19.32 -6.21
N GLN A 57 4.27 -18.69 -6.80
CA GLN A 57 4.39 -17.43 -7.53
C GLN A 57 3.27 -16.46 -7.12
N ILE A 58 3.55 -15.17 -7.20
CA ILE A 58 2.57 -14.09 -7.02
C ILE A 58 2.70 -13.16 -8.22
N ILE A 59 1.80 -13.33 -9.18
CA ILE A 59 1.78 -12.51 -10.39
C ILE A 59 0.92 -11.28 -10.13
N PHE A 60 1.53 -10.11 -10.05
CA PHE A 60 0.84 -8.83 -9.92
C PHE A 60 1.01 -8.00 -11.18
N ASN A 61 -0.10 -7.70 -11.86
CA ASN A 61 -0.12 -6.98 -13.14
C ASN A 61 0.84 -7.61 -14.18
N GLY A 62 0.89 -8.95 -14.24
CA GLY A 62 1.71 -9.70 -15.19
C GLY A 62 3.16 -9.90 -14.79
N VAL A 63 3.57 -9.48 -13.60
CA VAL A 63 4.94 -9.65 -13.09
C VAL A 63 4.94 -10.55 -11.85
N ASP A 64 5.79 -11.58 -11.83
CA ASP A 64 6.00 -12.39 -10.62
C ASP A 64 6.82 -11.59 -9.60
N ILE A 65 6.11 -11.03 -8.61
CA ILE A 65 6.72 -10.19 -7.57
C ILE A 65 7.44 -10.99 -6.48
N ALA A 66 7.29 -12.32 -6.48
CA ALA A 66 8.04 -13.22 -5.60
C ALA A 66 9.44 -13.57 -6.16
N ASP A 67 9.72 -13.27 -7.44
CA ASP A 67 11.07 -13.44 -8.01
C ASP A 67 12.05 -12.46 -7.36
N PRO A 68 13.14 -12.92 -6.71
CA PRO A 68 14.16 -12.06 -6.08
C PRO A 68 14.85 -11.07 -7.05
N LYS A 69 14.72 -11.27 -8.36
CA LYS A 69 15.27 -10.35 -9.37
C LYS A 69 14.40 -9.11 -9.58
N VAL A 70 13.15 -9.13 -9.12
CA VAL A 70 12.20 -8.04 -9.26
C VAL A 70 12.39 -7.02 -8.12
N ASP A 71 12.47 -5.74 -8.46
CA ASP A 71 12.44 -4.67 -7.42
C ASP A 71 11.00 -4.53 -6.91
N ILE A 72 10.70 -5.23 -5.84
CA ILE A 72 9.38 -5.23 -5.19
C ILE A 72 8.90 -3.81 -4.81
N ASN A 73 9.80 -2.86 -4.56
CA ASN A 73 9.41 -1.52 -4.17
C ASN A 73 8.67 -0.76 -5.29
N ILE A 74 8.90 -1.15 -6.55
CA ILE A 74 8.14 -0.61 -7.69
C ILE A 74 6.68 -1.06 -7.59
N HIS A 75 6.44 -2.33 -7.28
CA HIS A 75 5.11 -2.94 -7.21
C HIS A 75 4.36 -2.53 -5.92
N ARG A 76 5.06 -2.41 -4.79
CA ARG A 76 4.46 -1.93 -3.53
C ARG A 76 3.88 -0.51 -3.62
N ARG A 77 4.30 0.30 -4.59
CA ARG A 77 3.68 1.62 -4.83
C ARG A 77 2.22 1.52 -5.24
N HIS A 78 1.86 0.39 -5.84
CA HIS A 78 0.52 0.08 -6.34
C HIS A 78 -0.32 -0.77 -5.37
N MET A 79 0.23 -1.09 -4.20
CA MET A 79 -0.42 -1.88 -3.17
C MET A 79 -0.51 -1.09 -1.87
N GLY A 80 -1.72 -0.69 -1.48
CA GLY A 80 -1.96 -0.11 -0.16
C GLY A 80 -1.95 -1.22 0.91
N MET A 81 -1.41 -0.95 2.10
CA MET A 81 -1.49 -1.85 3.24
C MET A 81 -2.01 -1.09 4.47
N VAL A 82 -3.07 -1.62 5.06
CA VAL A 82 -3.70 -1.11 6.30
C VAL A 82 -3.59 -2.20 7.36
N PHE A 83 -2.94 -1.86 8.47
CA PHE A 83 -2.63 -2.78 9.55
C PHE A 83 -3.62 -2.65 10.70
N GLN A 84 -3.72 -3.69 11.52
CA GLN A 84 -4.47 -3.72 12.75
C GLN A 84 -4.11 -2.56 13.71
N HIS A 85 -2.83 -2.23 13.84
CA HIS A 85 -2.31 -1.21 14.76
C HIS A 85 -2.01 0.13 14.08
N PHE A 86 -2.79 0.56 13.08
CA PHE A 86 -2.70 1.84 12.38
C PHE A 86 -1.34 2.18 11.79
N ASN A 87 -0.24 1.93 12.49
CA ASN A 87 1.17 2.17 12.11
C ASN A 87 1.43 3.60 11.62
N LEU A 88 0.82 4.59 12.28
CA LEU A 88 1.09 6.00 12.01
C LEU A 88 2.42 6.41 12.66
N TYR A 89 3.13 7.31 11.97
CA TYR A 89 4.35 7.91 12.49
C TYR A 89 4.00 8.94 13.58
N ASN A 90 4.29 8.62 14.83
CA ASN A 90 3.95 9.46 15.99
C ASN A 90 4.69 10.80 16.02
N ASN A 91 5.81 10.91 15.33
CA ASN A 91 6.63 12.13 15.21
C ASN A 91 6.26 12.99 13.99
N LYS A 92 5.15 12.70 13.34
CA LYS A 92 4.61 13.43 12.18
C LYS A 92 3.16 13.78 12.43
N THR A 93 2.73 14.95 11.92
CA THR A 93 1.31 15.30 11.94
C THR A 93 0.50 14.38 11.04
N VAL A 94 -0.82 14.46 11.13
CA VAL A 94 -1.74 13.66 10.31
C VAL A 94 -1.47 13.89 8.82
N ILE A 95 -1.43 15.14 8.38
CA ILE A 95 -1.18 15.47 6.98
C ILE A 95 0.20 14.99 6.52
N GLN A 96 1.23 15.12 7.38
CA GLN A 96 2.57 14.62 7.08
C GLN A 96 2.63 13.10 6.96
N ASN A 97 1.81 12.35 7.72
CA ASN A 97 1.68 10.90 7.57
C ASN A 97 1.14 10.53 6.19
N ILE A 98 0.13 11.24 5.71
CA ILE A 98 -0.50 10.98 4.41
C ILE A 98 0.45 11.34 3.26
N MET A 99 1.15 12.48 3.36
CA MET A 99 2.05 12.99 2.32
C MET A 99 3.36 12.21 2.20
N LEU A 100 3.77 11.49 3.25
CA LEU A 100 5.14 10.95 3.36
C LEU A 100 5.55 10.08 2.17
N ALA A 101 4.75 9.06 1.84
CA ALA A 101 5.06 8.12 0.77
C ALA A 101 4.98 8.78 -0.62
N PRO A 102 3.91 9.52 -0.99
CA PRO A 102 3.83 10.22 -2.27
C PRO A 102 5.02 11.18 -2.52
N VAL A 103 5.35 12.00 -1.53
CA VAL A 103 6.49 12.93 -1.64
C VAL A 103 7.81 12.19 -1.77
N TYR A 104 8.03 11.16 -0.93
CA TYR A 104 9.27 10.39 -0.97
C TYR A 104 9.48 9.73 -2.32
N VAL A 105 8.49 8.99 -2.82
CA VAL A 105 8.56 8.24 -4.07
C VAL A 105 8.81 9.19 -5.25
N ARG A 106 8.00 10.24 -5.41
CA ARG A 106 8.13 11.20 -6.52
C ARG A 106 9.45 11.98 -6.47
N CYS A 107 9.94 12.34 -5.27
CA CYS A 107 11.25 12.96 -5.11
C CYS A 107 12.41 12.01 -5.47
N GLN A 108 12.28 10.71 -5.20
CA GLN A 108 13.27 9.71 -5.61
C GLN A 108 13.28 9.55 -7.14
N ASP A 109 12.10 9.50 -7.76
CA ASP A 109 11.99 9.40 -9.22
C ASP A 109 12.57 10.66 -9.90
N LEU A 110 12.29 11.85 -9.36
CA LEU A 110 12.91 13.10 -9.82
C LEU A 110 14.44 13.07 -9.70
N LYS A 111 14.98 12.56 -8.59
CA LYS A 111 16.45 12.41 -8.41
C LYS A 111 17.03 11.41 -9.41
N LYS A 112 16.36 10.27 -9.64
CA LYS A 112 16.80 9.27 -10.62
C LYS A 112 16.82 9.86 -12.02
N ALA A 113 15.78 10.60 -12.44
CA ALA A 113 15.71 11.26 -13.74
C ALA A 113 16.81 12.32 -13.92
N LYS A 114 17.05 13.17 -12.91
CA LYS A 114 18.15 14.15 -12.93
C LYS A 114 19.51 13.48 -13.05
N ARG A 115 19.77 12.42 -12.26
CA ARG A 115 21.03 11.65 -12.33
C ARG A 115 21.21 10.96 -13.68
N HIS A 116 20.14 10.37 -14.23
CA HIS A 116 20.17 9.79 -15.55
C HIS A 116 20.59 10.82 -16.60
N ASN A 117 19.92 11.98 -16.63
CA ASN A 117 20.21 13.05 -17.59
C ASN A 117 21.63 13.63 -17.45
N LEU A 118 22.16 13.69 -16.23
CA LEU A 118 23.53 14.15 -15.97
C LEU A 118 24.57 13.16 -16.49
N LEU A 119 24.35 11.86 -16.34
CA LEU A 119 25.28 10.80 -16.74
C LEU A 119 25.11 10.39 -18.22
N LEU A 120 24.01 10.78 -18.86
CA LEU A 120 23.65 10.38 -20.21
C LEU A 120 24.75 10.65 -21.27
N PRO A 121 25.46 11.81 -21.29
CA PRO A 121 26.51 12.04 -22.25
C PRO A 121 27.66 11.01 -22.16
N VAL A 122 28.03 10.66 -20.91
CA VAL A 122 29.11 9.70 -20.64
C VAL A 122 28.66 8.28 -20.98
N THR A 123 27.44 7.89 -20.55
CA THR A 123 26.93 6.53 -20.80
C THR A 123 26.66 6.28 -22.28
N ASN A 124 26.25 7.29 -23.05
CA ASN A 124 26.04 7.18 -24.50
C ASN A 124 27.35 7.03 -25.30
N LEU A 125 28.49 7.38 -24.71
CA LEU A 125 29.78 7.17 -25.38
C LEU A 125 30.11 5.68 -25.50
N PHE A 126 29.65 4.84 -24.58
CA PHE A 126 29.91 3.41 -24.49
C PHE A 126 28.75 2.52 -24.95
N ARG A 127 27.62 3.10 -25.40
CA ARG A 127 26.42 2.34 -25.81
C ARG A 127 26.27 2.32 -27.33
N LYS A 128 25.83 1.15 -27.85
CA LYS A 128 25.48 0.99 -29.27
C LYS A 128 24.20 1.78 -29.60
N GLU A 129 23.21 1.75 -28.75
CA GLU A 129 21.97 2.53 -28.89
C GLU A 129 21.98 3.71 -27.89
N LYS A 130 21.86 4.92 -28.43
CA LYS A 130 21.86 6.15 -27.62
C LYS A 130 20.53 6.33 -26.93
N GLN A 131 20.57 6.53 -25.65
CA GLN A 131 19.38 6.90 -24.85
C GLN A 131 19.12 8.41 -24.95
N THR A 132 17.85 8.79 -24.85
CA THR A 132 17.41 10.18 -24.82
C THR A 132 17.28 10.71 -23.38
N LYS A 133 17.32 12.02 -23.21
CA LYS A 133 17.06 12.65 -21.92
C LYS A 133 15.62 12.36 -21.48
N GLN A 134 15.45 12.06 -20.20
CA GLN A 134 14.13 12.02 -19.58
C GLN A 134 13.63 13.45 -19.40
N GLU A 135 12.38 13.68 -19.77
CA GLU A 135 11.72 14.96 -19.54
C GLU A 135 11.46 15.16 -18.04
N ILE A 136 11.88 16.31 -17.51
CA ILE A 136 11.69 16.68 -16.11
C ILE A 136 10.76 17.88 -16.11
N THR A 137 9.47 17.62 -15.93
CA THR A 137 8.41 18.63 -15.94
C THR A 137 8.07 19.16 -14.55
N THR A 138 8.57 18.50 -13.48
CA THR A 138 8.15 18.79 -12.09
C THR A 138 9.33 19.19 -11.20
N THR A 139 9.07 20.07 -10.26
CA THR A 139 10.01 20.49 -9.20
C THR A 139 9.64 19.82 -7.87
N LYS A 140 10.58 19.84 -6.91
CA LYS A 140 10.30 19.32 -5.55
C LYS A 140 9.18 20.09 -4.85
N SER A 141 9.09 21.42 -5.07
CA SER A 141 8.03 22.24 -4.49
C SER A 141 6.66 21.90 -5.01
N GLU A 142 6.53 21.67 -6.32
CA GLU A 142 5.28 21.22 -6.94
C GLU A 142 4.86 19.83 -6.44
N ILE A 143 5.79 18.87 -6.32
CA ILE A 143 5.52 17.55 -5.75
C ILE A 143 4.93 17.67 -4.35
N ILE A 144 5.51 18.54 -3.50
CA ILE A 144 5.02 18.74 -2.13
C ILE A 144 3.62 19.42 -2.15
N ALA A 145 3.42 20.44 -2.99
CA ALA A 145 2.14 21.13 -3.10
C ALA A 145 1.02 20.21 -3.57
N GLU A 146 1.25 19.40 -4.60
CA GLU A 146 0.28 18.42 -5.09
C GLU A 146 -0.03 17.33 -4.05
N ALA A 147 0.99 16.84 -3.34
CA ALA A 147 0.79 15.85 -2.28
C ALA A 147 0.01 16.46 -1.10
N HIS A 148 0.21 17.74 -0.79
CA HIS A 148 -0.54 18.46 0.24
C HIS A 148 -2.02 18.59 -0.15
N ALA A 149 -2.29 19.10 -1.35
CA ALA A 149 -3.65 19.23 -1.85
C ALA A 149 -4.40 17.90 -1.88
N LYS A 150 -3.72 16.81 -2.30
CA LYS A 150 -4.32 15.46 -2.26
C LYS A 150 -4.57 14.98 -0.84
N ALA A 151 -3.68 15.28 0.10
CA ALA A 151 -3.86 14.91 1.50
C ALA A 151 -5.04 15.67 2.15
N GLU A 152 -5.22 16.97 1.82
CA GLU A 152 -6.39 17.74 2.27
C GLU A 152 -7.71 17.19 1.71
N GLU A 153 -7.75 16.85 0.41
CA GLU A 153 -8.90 16.19 -0.21
C GLU A 153 -9.27 14.89 0.52
N LEU A 154 -8.26 14.05 0.81
CA LEU A 154 -8.46 12.78 1.51
C LEU A 154 -8.91 12.99 2.96
N LEU A 155 -8.38 13.98 3.67
CA LEU A 155 -8.82 14.34 5.02
C LEU A 155 -10.27 14.82 5.04
N LYS A 156 -10.66 15.63 4.07
CA LYS A 156 -12.04 16.08 3.91
C LYS A 156 -12.99 14.90 3.67
N ARG A 157 -12.57 13.94 2.85
CA ARG A 157 -13.35 12.71 2.58
C ARG A 157 -13.70 11.93 3.85
N ILE A 158 -12.83 11.95 4.85
CA ILE A 158 -13.02 11.24 6.13
C ILE A 158 -13.47 12.16 7.28
N GLY A 159 -13.79 13.44 7.02
CA GLY A 159 -14.24 14.42 8.00
C GLY A 159 -13.21 14.74 9.07
N LEU A 160 -11.93 14.82 8.70
CA LEU A 160 -10.81 15.10 9.63
C LEU A 160 -9.92 16.26 9.14
N GLU A 161 -10.45 17.19 8.35
CA GLU A 161 -9.71 18.36 7.88
C GLU A 161 -9.18 19.25 9.01
N ASP A 162 -9.93 19.36 10.11
CA ASP A 162 -9.55 20.10 11.32
C ASP A 162 -8.41 19.43 12.10
N LYS A 163 -8.08 18.17 11.76
CA LYS A 163 -7.02 17.38 12.39
C LYS A 163 -5.74 17.28 11.55
N ALA A 164 -5.61 18.03 10.46
CA ALA A 164 -4.45 17.95 9.56
C ALA A 164 -3.11 18.14 10.29
N ASP A 165 -3.03 19.13 11.15
CA ASP A 165 -1.78 19.54 11.83
C ASP A 165 -1.58 18.92 13.23
N VAL A 166 -2.49 18.07 13.69
CA VAL A 166 -2.32 17.41 15.00
C VAL A 166 -1.49 16.12 14.86
N TYR A 167 -0.96 15.64 15.98
CA TYR A 167 -0.21 14.38 16.03
C TYR A 167 -1.14 13.20 16.28
N PRO A 168 -0.80 11.98 15.80
CA PRO A 168 -1.62 10.78 15.97
C PRO A 168 -1.99 10.45 17.42
N SER A 169 -1.19 10.87 18.40
CA SER A 169 -1.47 10.66 19.83
C SER A 169 -2.77 11.28 20.31
N THR A 170 -3.26 12.33 19.63
CA THR A 170 -4.49 13.05 20.00
C THR A 170 -5.75 12.49 19.35
N LEU A 171 -5.60 11.52 18.43
CA LEU A 171 -6.70 10.92 17.68
C LEU A 171 -7.28 9.71 18.41
N SER A 172 -8.60 9.50 18.26
CA SER A 172 -9.26 8.24 18.64
C SER A 172 -8.78 7.07 17.78
N GLY A 173 -9.08 5.83 18.19
CA GLY A 173 -8.76 4.61 17.42
C GLY A 173 -9.35 4.64 16.02
N GLY A 174 -10.65 4.95 15.89
CA GLY A 174 -11.32 5.04 14.60
C GLY A 174 -10.76 6.15 13.71
N GLN A 175 -10.41 7.32 14.27
CA GLN A 175 -9.75 8.38 13.54
C GLN A 175 -8.37 7.96 13.02
N LYS A 176 -7.56 7.28 13.87
CA LYS A 176 -6.25 6.73 13.45
C LYS A 176 -6.40 5.74 12.30
N GLN A 177 -7.40 4.87 12.36
CA GLN A 177 -7.64 3.87 11.31
C GLN A 177 -8.08 4.53 10.00
N ARG A 178 -9.00 5.49 10.05
CA ARG A 178 -9.38 6.25 8.84
C ARG A 178 -8.19 6.99 8.24
N VAL A 179 -7.33 7.60 9.05
CA VAL A 179 -6.07 8.20 8.58
C VAL A 179 -5.13 7.16 7.96
N ALA A 180 -5.03 5.95 8.53
CA ALA A 180 -4.21 4.87 7.95
C ALA A 180 -4.74 4.41 6.58
N ILE A 181 -6.06 4.36 6.40
CA ILE A 181 -6.70 4.03 5.13
C ILE A 181 -6.40 5.12 4.08
N VAL A 182 -6.63 6.40 4.39
CA VAL A 182 -6.38 7.48 3.42
C VAL A 182 -4.90 7.69 3.14
N ARG A 183 -4.01 7.36 4.09
CA ARG A 183 -2.56 7.29 3.83
C ARG A 183 -2.22 6.24 2.77
N ALA A 184 -2.86 5.08 2.79
CA ALA A 184 -2.71 4.07 1.74
C ALA A 184 -3.26 4.57 0.40
N LEU A 185 -4.43 5.21 0.41
CA LEU A 185 -5.07 5.80 -0.79
C LEU A 185 -4.25 6.92 -1.42
N ALA A 186 -3.43 7.65 -0.65
CA ALA A 186 -2.62 8.76 -1.15
C ALA A 186 -1.61 8.34 -2.23
N MET A 187 -1.29 7.05 -2.32
CA MET A 187 -0.44 6.47 -3.37
C MET A 187 -1.20 6.09 -4.65
N ASN A 188 -2.53 6.27 -4.71
CA ASN A 188 -3.38 5.77 -5.79
C ASN A 188 -3.14 4.27 -6.07
N PRO A 189 -3.30 3.40 -5.07
CA PRO A 189 -3.00 1.97 -5.24
C PRO A 189 -4.03 1.28 -6.14
N ASP A 190 -3.60 0.21 -6.83
CA ASP A 190 -4.47 -0.67 -7.60
C ASP A 190 -5.27 -1.63 -6.69
N VAL A 191 -4.73 -1.94 -5.50
CA VAL A 191 -5.33 -2.81 -4.49
C VAL A 191 -4.99 -2.34 -3.08
N ILE A 192 -5.92 -2.52 -2.15
CA ILE A 192 -5.68 -2.29 -0.72
C ILE A 192 -5.83 -3.60 0.04
N LEU A 193 -4.80 -3.90 0.83
CA LEU A 193 -4.73 -5.06 1.72
C LEU A 193 -5.07 -4.61 3.14
N PHE A 194 -6.09 -5.20 3.75
CA PHE A 194 -6.54 -4.89 5.12
C PHE A 194 -6.24 -6.07 6.04
N ASP A 195 -5.34 -5.87 7.00
CA ASP A 195 -5.00 -6.86 8.03
C ASP A 195 -5.76 -6.54 9.31
N GLU A 196 -6.92 -7.16 9.52
CA GLU A 196 -7.82 -6.98 10.67
C GLU A 196 -8.15 -5.50 10.97
N PRO A 197 -8.75 -4.76 10.03
CA PRO A 197 -8.85 -3.29 10.11
C PRO A 197 -9.70 -2.75 11.26
N THR A 198 -10.53 -3.59 11.89
CA THR A 198 -11.46 -3.20 12.95
C THR A 198 -11.11 -3.79 14.33
N SER A 199 -10.22 -4.78 14.39
CA SER A 199 -9.98 -5.56 15.60
C SER A 199 -9.35 -4.78 16.78
N ALA A 200 -8.71 -3.64 16.50
CA ALA A 200 -8.12 -2.77 17.52
C ALA A 200 -9.01 -1.56 17.88
N LEU A 201 -10.30 -1.59 17.47
CA LEU A 201 -11.24 -0.49 17.64
C LEU A 201 -12.31 -0.83 18.69
N ASP A 202 -12.77 0.20 19.39
CA ASP A 202 -13.97 0.10 20.18
C ASP A 202 -15.20 -0.09 19.28
N PRO A 203 -16.23 -0.86 19.69
CA PRO A 203 -17.39 -1.18 18.86
C PRO A 203 -18.09 0.05 18.26
N GLU A 204 -18.11 1.16 18.98
CA GLU A 204 -18.73 2.42 18.54
C GLU A 204 -17.98 3.05 17.34
N MET A 205 -16.70 2.73 17.16
CA MET A 205 -15.86 3.29 16.11
C MET A 205 -15.76 2.41 14.86
N VAL A 206 -16.21 1.16 14.96
CA VAL A 206 -16.14 0.18 13.85
C VAL A 206 -16.97 0.64 12.66
N GLY A 207 -18.17 1.18 12.90
CA GLY A 207 -19.10 1.61 11.87
C GLY A 207 -18.48 2.62 10.89
N GLU A 208 -17.81 3.66 11.40
CA GLU A 208 -17.18 4.69 10.56
C GLU A 208 -16.09 4.15 9.64
N VAL A 209 -15.34 3.13 10.10
CA VAL A 209 -14.30 2.48 9.29
C VAL A 209 -14.92 1.57 8.22
N LEU A 210 -15.97 0.82 8.57
CA LEU A 210 -16.70 -0.03 7.62
C LEU A 210 -17.41 0.81 6.56
N ASP A 211 -18.00 1.95 6.91
CA ASP A 211 -18.63 2.87 5.96
C ASP A 211 -17.62 3.42 4.95
N LEU A 212 -16.41 3.77 5.41
CA LEU A 212 -15.33 4.18 4.52
C LEU A 212 -14.90 3.04 3.59
N MET A 213 -14.73 1.82 4.10
CA MET A 213 -14.38 0.66 3.28
C MET A 213 -15.48 0.34 2.26
N LYS A 214 -16.76 0.46 2.65
CA LYS A 214 -17.90 0.28 1.75
C LYS A 214 -17.91 1.33 0.64
N ALA A 215 -17.66 2.60 0.96
CA ALA A 215 -17.54 3.66 -0.05
C ALA A 215 -16.41 3.38 -1.05
N LEU A 216 -15.28 2.82 -0.59
CA LEU A 216 -14.19 2.39 -1.49
C LEU A 216 -14.60 1.21 -2.39
N ALA A 217 -15.38 0.28 -1.85
CA ALA A 217 -15.95 -0.85 -2.61
C ALA A 217 -16.89 -0.35 -3.73
N ASP A 218 -17.79 0.57 -3.39
CA ASP A 218 -18.74 1.16 -4.35
C ASP A 218 -18.03 1.95 -5.46
N GLU A 219 -16.82 2.47 -5.20
CA GLU A 219 -15.94 3.11 -6.20
C GLU A 219 -15.17 2.10 -7.06
N GLY A 220 -15.30 0.80 -6.83
CA GLY A 220 -14.61 -0.26 -7.57
C GLY A 220 -13.16 -0.49 -7.14
N MET A 221 -12.78 -0.10 -5.92
CA MET A 221 -11.46 -0.40 -5.36
C MET A 221 -11.31 -1.90 -5.15
N THR A 222 -10.22 -2.48 -5.64
CA THR A 222 -9.87 -3.87 -5.34
C THR A 222 -9.40 -3.96 -3.88
N MET A 223 -10.00 -4.86 -3.11
CA MET A 223 -9.68 -4.99 -1.69
C MET A 223 -9.52 -6.45 -1.28
N ILE A 224 -8.53 -6.72 -0.44
CA ILE A 224 -8.33 -8.01 0.21
C ILE A 224 -8.36 -7.76 1.71
N ILE A 225 -9.33 -8.35 2.40
CA ILE A 225 -9.65 -8.07 3.79
C ILE A 225 -9.46 -9.35 4.60
N VAL A 226 -8.56 -9.32 5.56
CA VAL A 226 -8.42 -10.38 6.56
C VAL A 226 -9.18 -9.96 7.81
N THR A 227 -10.09 -10.83 8.26
CA THR A 227 -10.84 -10.62 9.52
C THR A 227 -11.13 -11.96 10.20
N HIS A 228 -11.36 -11.91 11.51
CA HIS A 228 -11.91 -13.02 12.29
C HIS A 228 -13.35 -12.73 12.72
N GLU A 229 -13.86 -11.54 12.46
CA GLU A 229 -15.24 -11.14 12.76
C GLU A 229 -16.16 -11.59 11.62
N MET A 230 -17.22 -12.31 11.99
CA MET A 230 -18.29 -12.75 11.10
C MET A 230 -19.57 -11.98 11.51
N GLY A 231 -19.60 -10.68 11.22
CA GLY A 231 -20.74 -9.83 11.57
C GLY A 231 -21.17 -8.95 10.44
#